data_3e539099ca843edb702d6678715c0e86
#
_entry.id   3e539099ca843edb702d6678715c0e86
#
_cell.length_a   1.000
_cell.length_b   1.000
_cell.length_c   1.000
_cell.angle_alpha   90.00
_cell.angle_beta   90.00
_cell.angle_gamma   90.00
#
_symmetry.space_group_name_H-M   'P 1'
#
loop_
_entity.id
_entity.type
_entity.pdbx_description
1 polymer ?
#
loop_
_entity_poly.entity_id
_entity_poly.type
_entity_poly.pdbx_seq_one_letter_code
_entity_poly.pdbx_strand_id
1 'polypeptide(L)'
;MASAVEARLAAGLGADAVGLVGHMPSGPGVIGVEAAAQIVHEVPADVDTFLLSSAMLAEEIAQDLKACPASTVQIVRHIDPGEYPALIEALPQVRRVQVVHVEDDGVLELIARYAPFVDAFLLDSGRTSGAKPQFGGTGASHDWAISARFVEMTDIPVYLAGGLRSTNVFEAITQV
;
A
#
# COMPACT_ATOMS: atom_id res chain seq x y z
N MET A 1 -5.65 -10.36 -2.29
CA MET A 1 -6.73 -11.35 -2.42
C MET A 1 -6.85 -11.76 -3.88
N ALA A 2 -7.10 -13.05 -4.15
CA ALA A 2 -7.22 -13.57 -5.51
C ALA A 2 -8.68 -13.83 -5.92
N SER A 3 -9.61 -13.82 -4.96
CA SER A 3 -11.03 -14.04 -5.21
C SER A 3 -11.91 -13.39 -4.13
N ALA A 4 -13.18 -13.17 -4.44
CA ALA A 4 -14.16 -12.69 -3.49
C ALA A 4 -14.39 -13.66 -2.30
N VAL A 5 -14.24 -14.97 -2.54
CA VAL A 5 -14.34 -15.98 -1.48
C VAL A 5 -13.21 -15.80 -0.46
N GLU A 6 -11.97 -15.60 -0.93
CA GLU A 6 -10.82 -15.34 -0.07
C GLU A 6 -10.98 -14.03 0.71
N ALA A 7 -11.45 -12.98 0.05
CA ALA A 7 -11.65 -11.68 0.67
C ALA A 7 -12.74 -11.73 1.78
N ARG A 8 -13.86 -12.39 1.51
CA ARG A 8 -14.93 -12.59 2.52
C ARG A 8 -14.45 -13.47 3.69
N LEU A 9 -13.61 -14.47 3.43
CA LEU A 9 -13.02 -15.27 4.50
C LEU A 9 -12.11 -14.42 5.38
N ALA A 10 -11.25 -13.58 4.79
CA ALA A 10 -10.38 -12.67 5.53
C ALA A 10 -11.20 -11.70 6.39
N ALA A 11 -12.24 -11.08 5.81
CA ALA A 11 -13.15 -10.20 6.52
C ALA A 11 -13.86 -10.93 7.69
N GLY A 12 -14.36 -12.14 7.45
CA GLY A 12 -15.01 -12.97 8.49
C GLY A 12 -14.07 -13.41 9.61
N LEU A 13 -12.75 -13.38 9.39
CA LEU A 13 -11.71 -13.62 10.39
C LEU A 13 -11.23 -12.34 11.08
N GLY A 14 -11.83 -11.19 10.78
CA GLY A 14 -11.55 -9.92 11.43
C GLY A 14 -10.49 -9.05 10.74
N ALA A 15 -10.29 -9.23 9.43
CA ALA A 15 -9.45 -8.30 8.69
C ALA A 15 -10.18 -6.96 8.50
N ASP A 16 -9.54 -5.84 8.88
CA ASP A 16 -10.05 -4.49 8.69
C ASP A 16 -9.88 -4.00 7.25
N ALA A 17 -8.98 -4.62 6.49
CA ALA A 17 -8.70 -4.25 5.11
C ALA A 17 -8.26 -5.45 4.27
N VAL A 18 -8.54 -5.41 2.96
CA VAL A 18 -8.08 -6.40 1.99
C VAL A 18 -7.33 -5.73 0.83
N GLY A 19 -6.19 -6.31 0.44
CA GLY A 19 -5.35 -5.80 -0.66
C GLY A 19 -5.67 -6.50 -1.99
N LEU A 20 -5.78 -5.72 -3.06
CA LEU A 20 -6.01 -6.13 -4.44
C LEU A 20 -4.82 -5.70 -5.28
N VAL A 21 -4.06 -6.65 -5.79
CA VAL A 21 -2.85 -6.35 -6.57
C VAL A 21 -3.23 -6.07 -8.01
N GLY A 22 -3.23 -4.80 -8.39
CA GLY A 22 -3.40 -4.35 -9.77
C GLY A 22 -2.19 -4.69 -10.64
N HIS A 23 -2.08 -4.05 -11.79
CA HIS A 23 -0.94 -4.25 -12.68
C HIS A 23 0.38 -3.90 -11.97
N MET A 24 1.29 -4.88 -11.90
CA MET A 24 2.62 -4.73 -11.29
C MET A 24 3.71 -5.20 -12.24
N PRO A 25 4.85 -4.51 -12.32
CA PRO A 25 5.98 -4.93 -13.16
C PRO A 25 6.68 -6.17 -12.62
N SER A 26 6.45 -6.53 -11.35
CA SER A 26 7.04 -7.70 -10.69
C SER A 26 6.23 -8.10 -9.46
N GLY A 27 6.36 -9.34 -9.03
CA GLY A 27 5.72 -9.88 -7.83
C GLY A 27 4.52 -10.78 -8.12
N PRO A 28 4.14 -11.63 -7.16
CA PRO A 28 2.98 -12.50 -7.26
C PRO A 28 1.68 -11.75 -6.95
N GLY A 29 0.55 -12.37 -7.29
CA GLY A 29 -0.77 -11.95 -6.81
C GLY A 29 -1.49 -10.94 -7.69
N VAL A 30 -0.96 -10.58 -8.86
CA VAL A 30 -1.67 -9.73 -9.83
C VAL A 30 -2.97 -10.39 -10.25
N ILE A 31 -4.08 -9.63 -10.17
CA ILE A 31 -5.41 -10.07 -10.62
C ILE A 31 -5.94 -9.14 -11.70
N GLY A 32 -6.83 -9.66 -12.53
CA GLY A 32 -7.51 -8.83 -13.54
C GLY A 32 -8.41 -7.78 -12.91
N VAL A 33 -8.60 -6.66 -13.59
CA VAL A 33 -9.39 -5.53 -13.10
C VAL A 33 -10.85 -5.91 -12.81
N GLU A 34 -11.43 -6.78 -13.62
CA GLU A 34 -12.80 -7.27 -13.42
C GLU A 34 -12.92 -8.10 -12.13
N ALA A 35 -11.94 -8.96 -11.85
CA ALA A 35 -11.91 -9.74 -10.63
C ALA A 35 -11.69 -8.84 -9.40
N ALA A 36 -10.84 -7.83 -9.52
CA ALA A 36 -10.63 -6.84 -8.45
C ALA A 36 -11.91 -6.05 -8.16
N ALA A 37 -12.60 -5.56 -9.20
CA ALA A 37 -13.87 -4.84 -9.06
C ALA A 37 -14.96 -5.72 -8.43
N GLN A 38 -15.04 -7.00 -8.81
CA GLN A 38 -15.96 -7.95 -8.19
C GLN A 38 -15.65 -8.12 -6.70
N ILE A 39 -14.38 -8.25 -6.31
CA ILE A 39 -13.99 -8.36 -4.90
C ILE A 39 -14.43 -7.12 -4.12
N VAL A 40 -14.16 -5.92 -4.64
CA VAL A 40 -14.59 -4.65 -4.02
C VAL A 40 -16.10 -4.63 -3.77
N HIS A 41 -16.88 -5.13 -4.73
CA HIS A 41 -18.34 -5.15 -4.60
C HIS A 41 -18.86 -6.17 -3.59
N GLU A 42 -18.14 -7.27 -3.35
CA GLU A 42 -18.55 -8.37 -2.47
C GLU A 42 -17.96 -8.30 -1.05
N VAL A 43 -16.98 -7.44 -0.80
CA VAL A 43 -16.41 -7.22 0.54
C VAL A 43 -17.39 -6.42 1.38
N PRO A 44 -17.59 -6.75 2.67
CA PRO A 44 -18.42 -5.96 3.59
C PRO A 44 -18.03 -4.49 3.64
N ALA A 45 -19.00 -3.59 3.77
CA ALA A 45 -18.78 -2.14 3.68
C ALA A 45 -17.92 -1.56 4.82
N ASP A 46 -17.74 -2.30 5.89
CA ASP A 46 -16.89 -1.97 7.05
C ASP A 46 -15.44 -2.46 6.89
N VAL A 47 -15.14 -3.14 5.78
CA VAL A 47 -13.78 -3.61 5.45
C VAL A 47 -13.21 -2.77 4.31
N ASP A 48 -12.06 -2.15 4.53
CA ASP A 48 -11.41 -1.36 3.51
C ASP A 48 -10.86 -2.21 2.37
N THR A 49 -10.93 -1.64 1.16
CA THR A 49 -10.32 -2.24 -0.02
C THR A 49 -9.17 -1.40 -0.51
N PHE A 50 -7.98 -1.99 -0.60
CA PHE A 50 -6.76 -1.35 -1.04
C PHE A 50 -6.41 -1.80 -2.46
N LEU A 51 -6.48 -0.91 -3.43
CA LEU A 51 -5.96 -1.18 -4.77
C LEU A 51 -4.48 -0.80 -4.82
N LEU A 52 -3.61 -1.78 -5.01
CA LEU A 52 -2.18 -1.58 -5.21
C LEU A 52 -1.95 -1.14 -6.66
N SER A 53 -1.45 0.07 -6.86
CA SER A 53 -1.11 0.62 -8.18
C SER A 53 0.38 0.88 -8.31
N SER A 54 0.97 0.47 -9.43
CA SER A 54 2.34 0.79 -9.82
C SER A 54 2.42 1.92 -10.86
N ALA A 55 1.30 2.55 -11.18
CA ALA A 55 1.24 3.70 -12.07
C ALA A 55 2.01 4.90 -11.50
N MET A 56 2.53 5.74 -12.38
CA MET A 56 3.35 6.89 -12.01
C MET A 56 2.64 8.22 -12.17
N LEU A 57 1.56 8.25 -12.94
CA LEU A 57 0.79 9.46 -13.26
C LEU A 57 -0.59 9.41 -12.58
N ALA A 58 -1.05 10.56 -12.12
CA ALA A 58 -2.36 10.71 -11.49
C ALA A 58 -3.51 10.19 -12.37
N GLU A 59 -3.44 10.44 -13.67
CA GLU A 59 -4.46 9.99 -14.62
C GLU A 59 -4.54 8.47 -14.70
N GLU A 60 -3.39 7.78 -14.73
CA GLU A 60 -3.33 6.32 -14.77
C GLU A 60 -3.89 5.71 -13.48
N ILE A 61 -3.50 6.25 -12.32
CA ILE A 61 -4.02 5.84 -11.00
C ILE A 61 -5.54 6.05 -10.94
N ALA A 62 -6.03 7.19 -11.45
CA ALA A 62 -7.45 7.48 -11.48
C ALA A 62 -8.22 6.55 -12.44
N GLN A 63 -7.62 6.14 -13.54
CA GLN A 63 -8.22 5.14 -14.46
C GLN A 63 -8.32 3.77 -13.80
N ASP A 64 -7.27 3.32 -13.10
CA ASP A 64 -7.30 2.06 -12.33
C ASP A 64 -8.43 2.07 -11.30
N LEU A 65 -8.59 3.15 -10.55
CA LEU A 65 -9.62 3.30 -9.51
C LEU A 65 -11.04 3.46 -10.08
N LYS A 66 -11.20 4.02 -11.27
CA LYS A 66 -12.51 4.03 -11.97
C LYS A 66 -12.92 2.63 -12.42
N ALA A 67 -11.96 1.80 -12.82
CA ALA A 67 -12.20 0.43 -13.22
C ALA A 67 -12.38 -0.53 -12.01
N CYS A 68 -11.71 -0.24 -10.90
CA CYS A 68 -11.81 -0.98 -9.63
C CYS A 68 -12.02 0.02 -8.47
N PRO A 69 -13.28 0.31 -8.06
CA PRO A 69 -13.62 1.39 -7.15
C PRO A 69 -13.29 1.05 -5.67
N ALA A 70 -12.02 0.81 -5.39
CA ALA A 70 -11.51 0.57 -4.04
C ALA A 70 -11.61 1.83 -3.18
N SER A 71 -11.76 1.65 -1.85
CA SER A 71 -11.81 2.76 -0.89
C SER A 71 -10.47 3.46 -0.70
N THR A 72 -9.39 2.78 -1.03
CA THR A 72 -8.02 3.24 -0.80
C THR A 72 -7.12 2.85 -1.98
N VAL A 73 -6.25 3.76 -2.42
CA VAL A 73 -5.15 3.42 -3.31
C VAL A 73 -3.84 3.29 -2.53
N GLN A 74 -3.14 2.19 -2.73
CA GLN A 74 -1.79 1.97 -2.23
C GLN A 74 -0.81 2.21 -3.38
N ILE A 75 -0.13 3.35 -3.35
CA ILE A 75 0.81 3.80 -4.38
C ILE A 75 2.16 3.16 -4.06
N VAL A 76 2.55 2.14 -4.83
CA VAL A 76 3.73 1.32 -4.51
C VAL A 76 5.04 1.92 -4.99
N ARG A 77 4.99 2.95 -5.83
CA ARG A 77 6.17 3.65 -6.34
C ARG A 77 6.27 5.04 -5.73
N HIS A 78 7.49 5.59 -5.71
CA HIS A 78 7.70 7.00 -5.32
C HIS A 78 7.38 7.89 -6.53
N ILE A 79 6.11 8.28 -6.66
CA ILE A 79 5.66 9.19 -7.73
C ILE A 79 6.10 10.63 -7.46
N ASP A 80 6.03 11.48 -8.48
CA ASP A 80 6.26 12.92 -8.28
C ASP A 80 5.17 13.48 -7.36
N PRO A 81 5.50 14.21 -6.28
CA PRO A 81 4.53 14.88 -5.43
C PRO A 81 3.58 15.81 -6.19
N GLY A 82 3.99 16.35 -7.34
CA GLY A 82 3.15 17.15 -8.22
C GLY A 82 1.95 16.42 -8.83
N GLU A 83 1.94 15.08 -8.81
CA GLU A 83 0.81 14.27 -9.28
C GLU A 83 -0.36 14.24 -8.28
N TYR A 84 -0.09 14.39 -6.97
CA TYR A 84 -1.13 14.24 -5.94
C TYR A 84 -2.27 15.26 -6.04
N PRO A 85 -2.04 16.56 -6.30
CA PRO A 85 -3.16 17.51 -6.44
C PRO A 85 -4.18 17.08 -7.49
N ALA A 86 -3.73 16.61 -8.65
CA ALA A 86 -4.61 16.12 -9.71
C ALA A 86 -5.35 14.83 -9.29
N LEU A 87 -4.68 13.93 -8.58
CA LEU A 87 -5.29 12.71 -8.05
C LEU A 87 -6.34 13.02 -6.98
N ILE A 88 -6.07 13.96 -6.08
CA ILE A 88 -7.00 14.43 -5.03
C ILE A 88 -8.23 15.05 -5.66
N GLU A 89 -8.06 15.90 -6.67
CA GLU A 89 -9.16 16.53 -7.40
C GLU A 89 -10.03 15.51 -8.13
N ALA A 90 -9.41 14.54 -8.79
CA ALA A 90 -10.11 13.50 -9.54
C ALA A 90 -10.90 12.53 -8.65
N LEU A 91 -10.40 12.21 -7.45
CA LEU A 91 -10.91 11.19 -6.55
C LEU A 91 -10.82 11.61 -5.08
N PRO A 92 -11.54 12.66 -4.67
CA PRO A 92 -11.42 13.24 -3.32
C PRO A 92 -11.84 12.28 -2.20
N GLN A 93 -12.67 11.28 -2.50
CA GLN A 93 -13.17 10.29 -1.54
C GLN A 93 -12.23 9.09 -1.33
N VAL A 94 -11.24 8.91 -2.23
CA VAL A 94 -10.31 7.77 -2.15
C VAL A 94 -9.14 8.13 -1.24
N ARG A 95 -8.87 7.29 -0.24
CA ARG A 95 -7.69 7.44 0.61
C ARG A 95 -6.42 7.04 -0.14
N ARG A 96 -5.33 7.72 0.17
CA ARG A 96 -4.03 7.55 -0.47
C ARG A 96 -3.02 7.04 0.55
N VAL A 97 -2.46 5.88 0.29
CA VAL A 97 -1.38 5.28 1.08
C VAL A 97 -0.11 5.26 0.25
N GLN A 98 0.91 5.99 0.69
CA GLN A 98 2.22 5.95 0.03
C GLN A 98 3.05 4.80 0.62
N VAL A 99 3.51 3.89 -0.24
CA VAL A 99 4.48 2.88 0.16
C VAL A 99 5.87 3.49 0.23
N VAL A 100 6.56 3.21 1.32
CA VAL A 100 7.97 3.54 1.54
C VAL A 100 8.75 2.24 1.70
N HIS A 101 9.63 1.97 0.76
CA HIS A 101 10.50 0.80 0.82
C HIS A 101 11.71 1.12 1.70
N VAL A 102 11.78 0.48 2.87
CA VAL A 102 12.80 0.76 3.90
C VAL A 102 14.11 0.07 3.53
N GLU A 103 14.99 0.79 2.85
CA GLU A 103 16.34 0.33 2.47
C GLU A 103 17.41 0.86 3.43
N ASP A 104 17.32 2.13 3.81
CA ASP A 104 18.22 2.83 4.74
C ASP A 104 17.54 4.07 5.35
N ASP A 105 18.28 4.84 6.15
CA ASP A 105 17.79 6.07 6.82
C ASP A 105 17.32 7.18 5.86
N GLY A 106 17.70 7.13 4.59
CA GLY A 106 17.26 8.11 3.57
C GLY A 106 15.74 8.15 3.39
N VAL A 107 15.04 7.08 3.77
CA VAL A 107 13.57 7.03 3.70
C VAL A 107 12.89 8.04 4.62
N LEU A 108 13.56 8.53 5.67
CA LEU A 108 13.02 9.54 6.60
C LEU A 108 12.74 10.88 5.89
N GLU A 109 13.48 11.21 4.84
CA GLU A 109 13.24 12.40 4.02
C GLU A 109 11.90 12.34 3.25
N LEU A 110 11.39 11.14 2.99
CA LEU A 110 10.14 10.93 2.28
C LEU A 110 8.92 11.38 3.10
N ILE A 111 9.03 11.49 4.44
CA ILE A 111 7.97 12.00 5.30
C ILE A 111 7.59 13.41 4.84
N ALA A 112 8.54 14.34 4.84
CA ALA A 112 8.29 15.73 4.44
C ALA A 112 7.81 15.85 2.98
N ARG A 113 8.25 14.92 2.13
CA ARG A 113 7.90 14.89 0.72
C ARG A 113 6.45 14.50 0.46
N TYR A 114 5.91 13.54 1.20
CA TYR A 114 4.60 12.95 0.91
C TYR A 114 3.52 13.22 1.94
N ALA A 115 3.86 13.51 3.21
CA ALA A 115 2.88 13.75 4.27
C ALA A 115 1.77 14.77 3.93
N PRO A 116 2.04 15.86 3.16
CA PRO A 116 0.99 16.81 2.80
C PRO A 116 -0.12 16.26 1.90
N PHE A 117 0.09 15.09 1.28
CA PHE A 117 -0.75 14.57 0.20
C PHE A 117 -1.41 13.23 0.50
N VAL A 118 -0.97 12.53 1.55
CA VAL A 118 -1.36 11.15 1.82
C VAL A 118 -2.11 11.03 3.14
N ASP A 119 -2.96 10.01 3.23
CA ASP A 119 -3.77 9.71 4.41
C ASP A 119 -3.05 8.72 5.34
N ALA A 120 -2.08 7.96 4.80
CA ALA A 120 -1.21 7.07 5.56
C ALA A 120 0.07 6.73 4.79
N PHE A 121 1.07 6.23 5.51
CA PHE A 121 2.24 5.56 4.95
C PHE A 121 2.14 4.04 5.13
N LEU A 122 2.82 3.29 4.26
CA LEU A 122 3.04 1.86 4.45
C LEU A 122 4.53 1.57 4.28
N LEU A 123 5.16 1.07 5.34
CA LEU A 123 6.58 0.70 5.34
C LEU A 123 6.71 -0.77 4.91
N ASP A 124 7.48 -1.02 3.84
CA ASP A 124 7.67 -2.37 3.29
C ASP A 124 9.15 -2.66 3.03
N SER A 125 9.49 -3.94 2.98
CA SER A 125 10.84 -4.47 2.74
C SER A 125 11.26 -4.53 1.27
N GLY A 126 10.53 -3.88 0.37
CA GLY A 126 10.88 -3.80 -1.04
C GLY A 126 12.22 -3.09 -1.29
N ARG A 127 12.67 -3.13 -2.54
CA ARG A 127 13.84 -2.38 -3.02
C ARG A 127 13.45 -1.57 -4.23
N THR A 128 13.72 -0.27 -4.18
CA THR A 128 13.53 0.65 -5.31
C THR A 128 14.81 0.82 -6.10
N SER A 129 15.97 0.58 -5.45
CA SER A 129 17.30 0.69 -6.02
C SER A 129 17.75 -0.60 -6.73
N GLY A 130 18.62 -0.45 -7.75
CA GLY A 130 19.26 -1.57 -8.44
C GLY A 130 18.63 -1.92 -9.80
N ALA A 131 19.24 -2.89 -10.49
CA ALA A 131 18.90 -3.28 -11.86
C ALA A 131 17.52 -3.95 -12.01
N LYS A 132 16.93 -4.43 -10.91
CA LYS A 132 15.58 -5.00 -10.85
C LYS A 132 14.90 -4.53 -9.58
N PRO A 133 14.13 -3.43 -9.64
CA PRO A 133 13.30 -2.99 -8.52
C PRO A 133 12.34 -4.10 -8.09
N GLN A 134 12.16 -4.27 -6.77
CA GLN A 134 11.30 -5.29 -6.19
C GLN A 134 10.32 -4.62 -5.22
N PHE A 135 9.09 -4.46 -5.66
CA PHE A 135 8.04 -3.76 -4.91
C PHE A 135 7.29 -4.73 -4.00
N GLY A 136 7.92 -5.14 -2.89
CA GLY A 136 7.33 -6.07 -1.92
C GLY A 136 7.43 -7.55 -2.32
N GLY A 137 6.78 -8.42 -1.53
CA GLY A 137 6.74 -9.86 -1.78
C GLY A 137 8.07 -10.59 -1.54
N THR A 138 9.05 -9.96 -0.91
CA THR A 138 10.38 -10.53 -0.66
C THR A 138 10.37 -11.61 0.42
N GLY A 139 9.39 -11.59 1.32
CA GLY A 139 9.31 -12.45 2.49
C GLY A 139 10.38 -12.15 3.56
N ALA A 140 11.23 -11.14 3.33
CA ALA A 140 12.21 -10.63 4.28
C ALA A 140 11.64 -9.44 5.07
N SER A 141 12.04 -9.30 6.33
CA SER A 141 11.82 -8.07 7.11
C SER A 141 12.94 -7.07 6.79
N HIS A 142 12.63 -5.78 6.94
CA HIS A 142 13.60 -4.69 6.91
C HIS A 142 14.05 -4.32 8.33
N ASP A 143 14.88 -3.31 8.48
CA ASP A 143 15.32 -2.81 9.78
C ASP A 143 14.19 -2.03 10.47
N TRP A 144 13.58 -2.63 11.49
CA TRP A 144 12.48 -2.02 12.25
C TRP A 144 12.92 -0.83 13.11
N ALA A 145 14.22 -0.66 13.40
CA ALA A 145 14.70 0.54 14.07
C ALA A 145 14.51 1.80 13.19
N ILE A 146 14.67 1.67 11.87
CA ILE A 146 14.35 2.75 10.91
C ILE A 146 12.84 3.01 10.90
N SER A 147 12.04 1.96 10.90
CA SER A 147 10.57 2.08 10.93
C SER A 147 10.07 2.76 12.20
N ALA A 148 10.62 2.43 13.36
CA ALA A 148 10.30 3.08 14.63
C ALA A 148 10.59 4.60 14.57
N ARG A 149 11.76 4.97 14.06
CA ARG A 149 12.12 6.39 13.85
C ARG A 149 11.19 7.08 12.86
N PHE A 150 10.79 6.39 11.80
CA PHE A 150 9.83 6.93 10.84
C PHE A 150 8.48 7.23 11.50
N VAL A 151 7.97 6.32 12.33
CA VAL A 151 6.74 6.51 13.10
C VAL A 151 6.86 7.68 14.10
N GLU A 152 7.98 7.79 14.80
CA GLU A 152 8.23 8.90 15.73
C GLU A 152 8.28 10.29 15.05
N MET A 153 8.63 10.34 13.76
CA MET A 153 8.82 11.57 12.99
C MET A 153 7.58 12.04 12.23
N THR A 154 6.47 11.30 12.28
CA THR A 154 5.25 11.66 11.53
C THR A 154 4.00 11.54 12.39
N ASP A 155 3.05 12.45 12.19
CA ASP A 155 1.69 12.37 12.75
C ASP A 155 0.72 11.60 11.82
N ILE A 156 1.18 11.21 10.62
CA ILE A 156 0.39 10.46 9.64
C ILE A 156 0.36 8.98 10.06
N PRO A 157 -0.80 8.31 10.03
CA PRO A 157 -0.88 6.88 10.31
C PRO A 157 0.09 6.04 9.48
N VAL A 158 0.71 5.04 10.11
CA VAL A 158 1.70 4.17 9.46
C VAL A 158 1.27 2.72 9.56
N TYR A 159 1.23 2.04 8.42
CA TYR A 159 1.12 0.59 8.33
C TYR A 159 2.52 -0.02 8.23
N LEU A 160 2.76 -1.09 8.98
CA LEU A 160 3.99 -1.88 8.85
C LEU A 160 3.70 -3.12 8.00
N ALA A 161 4.54 -3.34 7.00
CA ALA A 161 4.48 -4.51 6.11
C ALA A 161 5.89 -5.12 5.95
N GLY A 162 6.03 -6.08 5.04
CA GLY A 162 7.30 -6.72 4.73
C GLY A 162 7.67 -7.84 5.70
N GLY A 163 7.54 -9.09 5.23
CA GLY A 163 7.99 -10.28 5.93
C GLY A 163 7.32 -10.59 7.27
N LEU A 164 6.18 -9.96 7.58
CA LEU A 164 5.43 -10.22 8.81
C LEU A 164 4.83 -11.63 8.81
N ARG A 165 4.91 -12.27 9.96
CA ARG A 165 4.42 -13.63 10.21
C ARG A 165 3.90 -13.73 11.64
N SER A 166 3.11 -14.75 11.93
CA SER A 166 2.66 -15.05 13.31
C SER A 166 3.81 -15.21 14.33
N THR A 167 5.01 -15.55 13.85
CA THR A 167 6.20 -15.73 14.69
C THR A 167 6.96 -14.47 15.01
N ASN A 168 6.74 -13.36 14.28
CA ASN A 168 7.48 -12.10 14.46
C ASN A 168 6.59 -10.85 14.57
N VAL A 169 5.30 -10.95 14.31
CA VAL A 169 4.41 -9.79 14.33
C VAL A 169 4.32 -9.12 15.72
N PHE A 170 4.41 -9.89 16.79
CA PHE A 170 4.43 -9.36 18.14
C PHE A 170 5.67 -8.48 18.40
N GLU A 171 6.83 -8.96 17.95
CA GLU A 171 8.08 -8.19 18.04
C GLU A 171 8.00 -6.91 17.20
N ALA A 172 7.47 -7.01 15.97
CA ALA A 172 7.27 -5.87 15.08
C ALA A 172 6.41 -4.77 15.74
N ILE A 173 5.24 -5.12 16.31
CA ILE A 173 4.35 -4.17 16.99
C ILE A 173 4.99 -3.55 18.24
N THR A 174 5.90 -4.27 18.87
CA THR A 174 6.56 -3.78 20.09
C THR A 174 7.71 -2.82 19.80
N GLN A 175 8.36 -2.99 18.65
CA GLN A 175 9.51 -2.17 18.24
C GLN A 175 9.12 -0.92 17.44
N VAL A 176 8.05 -0.98 16.67
CA VAL A 176 7.56 0.07 15.77
C VAL A 176 6.27 0.69 16.31
#